data_2600c833ce903a48036d2fe8a7146f3e
#
_entry.id   2600c833ce903a48036d2fe8a7146f3e
#
_cell.length_a   1.000
_cell.length_b   1.000
_cell.length_c   1.000
_cell.angle_alpha   90.00
_cell.angle_beta   90.00
_cell.angle_gamma   90.00
#
_symmetry.space_group_name_H-M   'P 1'
#
loop_
_entity.id
_entity.type
_entity.pdbx_description
1 polymer ?
#
loop_
_entity_poly.entity_id
_entity_poly.type
_entity_poly.pdbx_seq_one_letter_code
_entity_poly.pdbx_strand_id
1 'polypeptide(L)'
;MILVIVIFTPVHVKATSSVPSPKASYYLDSYNTYIYPAGWGKVQVWFTVTGITYMDDIGALTIKVYESTDQENWTWVETFTNGDTPSMLGHNKYYYSGHVEYSGTIGRYYKAYVTIWAGKDGDGDTRYMWTDIQKATLLAG
;
A
#
# COMPACT_ATOMS: atom_id res chain seq x y z
N MET A 1 -18.50 52.58 -42.20
CA MET A 1 -17.40 51.77 -41.63
C MET A 1 -18.01 50.98 -40.47
N ILE A 2 -18.26 49.70 -40.72
CA ILE A 2 -18.88 48.81 -39.74
C ILE A 2 -17.76 48.05 -39.01
N LEU A 3 -17.64 48.31 -37.69
CA LEU A 3 -16.66 47.59 -36.85
C LEU A 3 -17.28 46.27 -36.43
N VAL A 4 -16.79 45.16 -36.98
CA VAL A 4 -17.16 43.80 -36.54
C VAL A 4 -16.29 43.44 -35.36
N ILE A 5 -16.85 43.46 -34.15
CA ILE A 5 -16.18 42.96 -32.96
C ILE A 5 -16.38 41.43 -32.93
N VAL A 6 -15.34 40.68 -33.25
CA VAL A 6 -15.32 39.24 -33.05
C VAL A 6 -15.04 38.96 -31.57
N ILE A 7 -16.03 38.58 -30.85
CA ILE A 7 -15.89 38.17 -29.45
C ILE A 7 -15.41 36.70 -29.47
N PHE A 8 -14.11 36.50 -29.22
CA PHE A 8 -13.61 35.15 -28.90
C PHE A 8 -14.04 34.77 -27.50
N THR A 9 -15.05 33.92 -27.37
CA THR A 9 -15.32 33.24 -26.11
C THR A 9 -14.27 32.15 -25.94
N PRO A 10 -13.50 32.14 -24.86
CA PRO A 10 -12.59 31.04 -24.59
C PRO A 10 -13.43 29.78 -24.31
N VAL A 11 -13.35 28.80 -25.20
CA VAL A 11 -13.90 27.47 -24.96
C VAL A 11 -13.03 26.87 -23.84
N HIS A 12 -13.55 26.85 -22.62
CA HIS A 12 -12.98 26.08 -21.54
C HIS A 12 -13.21 24.61 -21.88
N VAL A 13 -12.23 24.00 -22.53
CA VAL A 13 -12.16 22.54 -22.59
C VAL A 13 -11.83 22.08 -21.16
N LYS A 14 -12.85 21.63 -20.46
CA LYS A 14 -12.67 20.93 -19.20
C LYS A 14 -11.86 19.68 -19.57
N ALA A 15 -10.55 19.69 -19.29
CA ALA A 15 -9.77 18.48 -19.34
C ALA A 15 -10.39 17.53 -18.30
N THR A 16 -11.24 16.62 -18.75
CA THR A 16 -11.55 15.42 -18.02
C THR A 16 -10.25 14.66 -17.93
N SER A 17 -9.50 14.82 -16.81
CA SER A 17 -8.51 13.85 -16.46
C SER A 17 -9.27 12.54 -16.32
N SER A 18 -9.29 11.72 -17.36
CA SER A 18 -9.64 10.34 -17.25
C SER A 18 -8.57 9.74 -16.34
N VAL A 19 -8.85 9.68 -15.03
CA VAL A 19 -8.20 8.69 -14.18
C VAL A 19 -8.51 7.37 -14.89
N PRO A 20 -7.51 6.65 -15.45
CA PRO A 20 -7.79 5.37 -16.04
C PRO A 20 -8.52 4.58 -14.99
N SER A 21 -9.71 4.07 -15.31
CA SER A 21 -10.43 3.12 -14.47
C SER A 21 -9.38 2.12 -14.01
N PRO A 22 -9.23 1.86 -12.70
CA PRO A 22 -8.26 0.87 -12.26
C PRO A 22 -8.53 -0.37 -13.09
N LYS A 23 -7.50 -0.83 -13.82
CA LYS A 23 -7.57 -2.01 -14.65
C LYS A 23 -8.19 -3.09 -13.80
N ALA A 24 -9.31 -3.67 -14.22
CA ALA A 24 -9.98 -4.72 -13.47
C ALA A 24 -8.93 -5.77 -13.10
N SER A 25 -8.85 -6.08 -11.83
CA SER A 25 -7.92 -7.09 -11.36
C SER A 25 -8.38 -8.46 -11.85
N TYR A 26 -7.51 -9.20 -12.49
CA TYR A 26 -7.77 -10.57 -12.91
C TYR A 26 -7.40 -11.60 -11.85
N TYR A 27 -6.66 -11.20 -10.81
CA TYR A 27 -6.11 -12.08 -9.79
C TYR A 27 -6.53 -11.67 -8.39
N LEU A 28 -6.62 -10.37 -8.11
CA LEU A 28 -6.98 -9.82 -6.81
C LEU A 28 -8.48 -9.56 -6.70
N ASP A 29 -9.09 -10.07 -5.64
CA ASP A 29 -10.47 -9.71 -5.25
C ASP A 29 -10.46 -8.55 -4.25
N SER A 30 -9.70 -8.68 -3.17
CA SER A 30 -9.57 -7.65 -2.15
C SER A 30 -8.23 -7.71 -1.44
N TYR A 31 -7.82 -6.59 -0.88
CA TYR A 31 -6.61 -6.50 -0.08
C TYR A 31 -6.69 -5.33 0.90
N ASN A 32 -5.98 -5.45 2.00
CA ASN A 32 -5.84 -4.37 2.97
C ASN A 32 -4.49 -4.45 3.67
N THR A 33 -4.04 -3.31 4.19
CA THR A 33 -2.84 -3.20 5.03
C THR A 33 -3.14 -2.30 6.22
N TYR A 34 -2.55 -2.63 7.35
CA TYR A 34 -2.69 -1.85 8.57
C TYR A 34 -1.45 -2.00 9.44
N ILE A 35 -1.26 -1.06 10.35
CA ILE A 35 -0.12 -1.02 11.26
C ILE A 35 -0.63 -0.92 12.70
N TYR A 36 0.00 -1.66 13.60
CA TYR A 36 -0.33 -1.65 15.03
C TYR A 36 0.90 -1.38 15.89
N PRO A 37 0.76 -0.61 16.97
CA PRO A 37 1.76 -0.60 18.01
C PRO A 37 1.73 -1.93 18.78
N ALA A 38 2.86 -2.63 18.82
CA ALA A 38 2.99 -3.95 19.44
C ALA A 38 3.64 -3.90 20.84
N GLY A 39 3.87 -2.70 21.37
CA GLY A 39 4.53 -2.47 22.64
C GLY A 39 6.04 -2.39 22.53
N TRP A 40 6.69 -1.79 23.53
CA TRP A 40 8.14 -1.61 23.60
C TRP A 40 8.76 -0.88 22.39
N GLY A 41 7.99 0.04 21.76
CA GLY A 41 8.38 0.73 20.55
C GLY A 41 8.24 -0.09 19.27
N LYS A 42 7.86 -1.34 19.35
CA LYS A 42 7.64 -2.19 18.18
C LYS A 42 6.35 -1.81 17.45
N VAL A 43 6.38 -1.92 16.14
CA VAL A 43 5.21 -1.80 15.27
C VAL A 43 5.11 -3.03 14.39
N GLN A 44 3.89 -3.53 14.21
CA GLN A 44 3.59 -4.62 13.28
C GLN A 44 2.86 -4.08 12.07
N VAL A 45 3.33 -4.43 10.90
CA VAL A 45 2.67 -4.13 9.62
C VAL A 45 2.02 -5.41 9.13
N TRP A 46 0.71 -5.38 9.04
CA TRP A 46 -0.13 -6.49 8.60
C TRP A 46 -0.61 -6.27 7.18
N PHE A 47 -0.81 -7.36 6.48
CA PHE A 47 -1.50 -7.38 5.20
C PHE A 47 -2.49 -8.55 5.14
N THR A 48 -3.58 -8.35 4.42
CA THR A 48 -4.54 -9.37 4.06
C THR A 48 -4.78 -9.29 2.56
N VAL A 49 -4.80 -10.43 1.90
CA VAL A 49 -4.98 -10.50 0.44
C VAL A 49 -5.92 -11.64 0.11
N THR A 50 -6.93 -11.34 -0.71
CA THR A 50 -7.86 -12.34 -1.24
C THR A 50 -7.75 -12.37 -2.75
N GLY A 51 -7.51 -13.53 -3.31
CA GLY A 51 -7.53 -13.77 -4.75
C GLY A 51 -8.93 -14.13 -5.25
N ILE A 52 -9.16 -13.99 -6.54
CA ILE A 52 -10.42 -14.44 -7.17
C ILE A 52 -10.58 -15.97 -7.16
N THR A 53 -9.50 -16.69 -6.99
CA THR A 53 -9.39 -18.15 -6.89
C THR A 53 -8.10 -18.49 -6.15
N TYR A 54 -7.74 -19.78 -6.10
CA TYR A 54 -6.42 -20.19 -5.59
C TYR A 54 -5.30 -19.61 -6.44
N MET A 55 -4.35 -18.96 -5.77
CA MET A 55 -3.16 -18.36 -6.38
C MET A 55 -1.95 -19.23 -6.08
N ASP A 56 -1.00 -19.27 -7.01
CA ASP A 56 0.29 -19.93 -6.78
C ASP A 56 1.06 -19.20 -5.69
N ASP A 57 1.07 -17.87 -5.77
CA ASP A 57 1.68 -16.97 -4.79
C ASP A 57 0.73 -15.82 -4.46
N ILE A 58 0.57 -15.53 -3.17
CA ILE A 58 -0.31 -14.46 -2.70
C ILE A 58 0.22 -13.86 -1.40
N GLY A 59 0.22 -12.55 -1.29
CA GLY A 59 0.66 -11.84 -0.09
C GLY A 59 1.32 -10.50 -0.38
N ALA A 60 2.46 -10.24 0.26
CA ALA A 60 3.24 -9.03 0.07
C ALA A 60 4.62 -9.33 -0.49
N LEU A 61 5.05 -8.57 -1.50
CA LEU A 61 6.40 -8.66 -2.05
C LEU A 61 7.38 -7.83 -1.25
N THR A 62 6.99 -6.62 -0.87
CA THR A 62 7.80 -5.69 -0.08
C THR A 62 6.94 -4.93 0.92
N ILE A 63 7.54 -4.59 2.04
CA ILE A 63 6.98 -3.69 3.05
C ILE A 63 8.08 -2.71 3.43
N LYS A 64 7.87 -1.42 3.12
CA LYS A 64 8.79 -0.34 3.48
C LYS A 64 8.24 0.43 4.67
N VAL A 65 9.00 0.50 5.74
CA VAL A 65 8.63 1.21 6.97
C VAL A 65 9.27 2.58 6.99
N TYR A 66 8.45 3.58 7.32
CA TYR A 66 8.85 4.99 7.45
C TYR A 66 8.58 5.48 8.86
N GLU A 67 9.46 6.34 9.35
CA GLU A 67 9.45 6.93 10.69
C GLU A 67 9.36 8.45 10.62
N SER A 68 8.66 9.06 11.56
CA SER A 68 8.59 10.50 11.72
C SER A 68 8.46 10.90 13.18
N THR A 69 9.02 12.06 13.53
CA THR A 69 8.81 12.69 14.84
C THR A 69 7.65 13.69 14.86
N ASP A 70 7.22 14.18 13.68
CA ASP A 70 6.27 15.29 13.51
C ASP A 70 5.07 14.94 12.60
N GLN A 71 5.02 13.74 12.01
CA GLN A 71 4.04 13.28 11.03
C GLN A 71 4.06 14.05 9.69
N GLU A 72 5.04 14.89 9.47
CA GLU A 72 5.21 15.67 8.24
C GLU A 72 6.46 15.24 7.47
N ASN A 73 7.58 15.06 8.18
CA ASN A 73 8.85 14.64 7.62
C ASN A 73 9.07 13.15 7.91
N TRP A 74 9.20 12.35 6.85
CA TRP A 74 9.29 10.90 6.92
C TRP A 74 10.66 10.40 6.46
N THR A 75 11.21 9.47 7.20
CA THR A 75 12.48 8.80 6.89
C THR A 75 12.21 7.31 6.70
N TRP A 76 12.66 6.78 5.59
CA TRP A 76 12.66 5.33 5.38
C TRP A 76 13.65 4.67 6.34
N VAL A 77 13.20 3.66 7.10
CA VAL A 77 14.01 3.01 8.15
C VAL A 77 14.22 1.51 7.92
N GLU A 78 13.34 0.83 7.20
CA GLU A 78 13.44 -0.61 6.96
C GLU A 78 12.70 -1.03 5.71
N THR A 79 13.20 -2.07 5.05
CA THR A 79 12.49 -2.78 3.98
C THR A 79 12.50 -4.27 4.27
N PHE A 80 11.30 -4.86 4.32
CA PHE A 80 11.11 -6.31 4.33
C PHE A 80 10.80 -6.77 2.91
N THR A 81 11.42 -7.86 2.48
CA THR A 81 11.16 -8.49 1.19
C THR A 81 10.72 -9.92 1.41
N ASN A 82 9.92 -10.46 0.50
CA ASN A 82 9.55 -11.87 0.54
C ASN A 82 10.75 -12.82 0.37
N GLY A 83 11.83 -12.35 -0.24
CA GLY A 83 13.06 -13.10 -0.36
C GLY A 83 13.76 -13.33 0.98
N ASP A 84 13.82 -12.29 1.82
CA ASP A 84 14.41 -12.36 3.17
C ASP A 84 13.41 -12.84 4.23
N THR A 85 12.13 -12.62 4.01
CA THR A 85 11.03 -13.03 4.90
C THR A 85 10.00 -13.85 4.12
N PRO A 86 10.25 -15.16 3.91
CA PRO A 86 9.39 -16.01 3.08
C PRO A 86 7.93 -16.10 3.52
N SER A 87 7.64 -15.87 4.81
CA SER A 87 6.28 -15.84 5.35
C SER A 87 5.42 -14.66 4.84
N MET A 88 6.01 -13.74 4.07
CA MET A 88 5.25 -12.67 3.42
C MET A 88 4.45 -13.16 2.21
N LEU A 89 4.75 -14.35 1.66
CA LEU A 89 3.98 -14.99 0.61
C LEU A 89 3.39 -16.32 1.07
N GLY A 90 2.11 -16.53 0.80
CA GLY A 90 1.45 -17.82 0.85
C GLY A 90 1.46 -18.49 -0.51
N HIS A 91 1.37 -19.82 -0.54
CA HIS A 91 1.39 -20.63 -1.76
C HIS A 91 0.15 -21.51 -1.83
N ASN A 92 -0.42 -21.65 -3.03
CA ASN A 92 -1.64 -22.43 -3.26
C ASN A 92 -2.80 -22.05 -2.34
N LYS A 93 -3.05 -20.75 -2.20
CA LYS A 93 -4.10 -20.17 -1.34
C LYS A 93 -4.90 -19.15 -2.12
N TYR A 94 -6.18 -19.02 -1.77
CA TYR A 94 -6.99 -17.91 -2.27
C TYR A 94 -7.06 -16.73 -1.28
N TYR A 95 -6.64 -16.93 -0.04
CA TYR A 95 -6.55 -15.92 1.01
C TYR A 95 -5.23 -16.10 1.76
N TYR A 96 -4.57 -14.98 2.03
CA TYR A 96 -3.37 -14.97 2.86
C TYR A 96 -3.30 -13.72 3.72
N SER A 97 -2.93 -13.92 4.98
CA SER A 97 -2.65 -12.84 5.92
C SER A 97 -1.29 -13.07 6.56
N GLY A 98 -0.52 -12.01 6.71
CA GLY A 98 0.79 -12.07 7.33
C GLY A 98 1.17 -10.71 7.91
N HIS A 99 2.30 -10.69 8.60
CA HIS A 99 2.84 -9.45 9.14
C HIS A 99 4.36 -9.51 9.25
N VAL A 100 4.94 -8.32 9.40
CA VAL A 100 6.33 -8.11 9.80
C VAL A 100 6.37 -7.21 11.02
N GLU A 101 7.43 -7.28 11.80
CA GLU A 101 7.63 -6.47 12.99
C GLU A 101 8.89 -5.61 12.85
N TYR A 102 8.77 -4.33 13.13
CA TYR A 102 9.88 -3.39 13.19
C TYR A 102 10.07 -2.90 14.62
N SER A 103 11.32 -2.93 15.11
CA SER A 103 11.70 -2.40 16.42
C SER A 103 11.99 -0.92 16.29
N GLY A 104 10.95 -0.11 16.56
CA GLY A 104 11.01 1.33 16.48
C GLY A 104 11.33 1.99 17.81
N THR A 105 11.13 3.30 17.87
CA THR A 105 11.36 4.14 19.03
C THR A 105 10.04 4.61 19.62
N ILE A 106 9.84 4.40 20.91
CA ILE A 106 8.65 4.85 21.65
C ILE A 106 8.47 6.36 21.43
N GLY A 107 7.25 6.75 21.08
CA GLY A 107 6.88 8.15 20.86
C GLY A 107 7.04 8.63 19.42
N ARG A 108 7.69 7.88 18.54
CA ARG A 108 7.76 8.18 17.12
C ARG A 108 6.58 7.58 16.35
N TYR A 109 6.30 8.17 15.19
CA TYR A 109 5.22 7.76 14.31
C TYR A 109 5.75 6.89 13.18
N TYR A 110 4.95 5.91 12.78
CA TYR A 110 5.29 4.95 11.73
C TYR A 110 4.14 4.79 10.75
N LYS A 111 4.49 4.59 9.50
CA LYS A 111 3.61 4.14 8.42
C LYS A 111 4.40 3.20 7.51
N ALA A 112 3.71 2.41 6.73
CA ALA A 112 4.35 1.50 5.80
C ALA A 112 3.73 1.56 4.41
N TYR A 113 4.56 1.34 3.40
CA TYR A 113 4.17 1.20 2.01
C TYR A 113 4.31 -0.27 1.62
N VAL A 114 3.20 -0.89 1.30
CA VAL A 114 3.11 -2.33 1.07
C VAL A 114 2.85 -2.62 -0.40
N THR A 115 3.66 -3.50 -0.98
CA THR A 115 3.45 -4.03 -2.32
C THR A 115 2.74 -5.37 -2.22
N ILE A 116 1.48 -5.39 -2.61
CA ILE A 116 0.60 -6.56 -2.61
C ILE A 116 0.76 -7.33 -3.92
N TRP A 117 0.68 -8.64 -3.84
CA TRP A 117 0.79 -9.55 -4.98
C TRP A 117 -0.22 -10.69 -4.90
N ALA A 118 -0.79 -11.03 -6.05
CA ALA A 118 -1.46 -12.31 -6.28
C ALA A 118 -1.11 -12.79 -7.68
N GLY A 119 -0.55 -13.99 -7.80
CA GLY A 119 -0.07 -14.53 -9.05
C GLY A 119 -0.44 -15.98 -9.26
N LYS A 120 -0.68 -16.32 -10.54
CA LYS A 120 -1.02 -17.66 -11.00
C LYS A 120 -0.53 -17.88 -12.43
N ASP A 121 0.02 -19.07 -12.70
CA ASP A 121 0.47 -19.47 -14.03
C ASP A 121 1.48 -18.48 -14.66
N GLY A 122 2.37 -17.92 -13.83
CA GLY A 122 3.44 -17.02 -14.27
C GLY A 122 3.00 -15.57 -14.52
N ASP A 123 1.75 -15.22 -14.23
CA ASP A 123 1.21 -13.86 -14.34
C ASP A 123 0.57 -13.45 -13.01
N GLY A 124 0.25 -12.18 -12.83
CA GLY A 124 -0.35 -11.70 -11.60
C GLY A 124 -0.65 -10.22 -11.59
N ASP A 125 -1.22 -9.81 -10.46
CA ASP A 125 -1.54 -8.41 -10.16
C ASP A 125 -0.71 -7.89 -9.01
N THR A 126 -0.17 -6.69 -9.19
CA THR A 126 0.53 -5.93 -8.16
C THR A 126 -0.32 -4.74 -7.76
N ARG A 127 -0.43 -4.47 -6.46
CA ARG A 127 -1.06 -3.27 -5.91
C ARG A 127 -0.17 -2.66 -4.84
N TYR A 128 -0.29 -1.36 -4.67
CA TYR A 128 0.48 -0.58 -3.70
C TYR A 128 -0.47 0.10 -2.73
N MET A 129 -0.17 0.02 -1.45
CA MET A 129 -1.02 0.59 -0.43
C MET A 129 -0.21 1.12 0.75
N TRP A 130 -0.53 2.33 1.21
CA TRP A 130 -0.06 2.87 2.47
C TRP A 130 -0.92 2.36 3.62
N THR A 131 -0.29 2.08 4.76
CA THR A 131 -1.02 1.93 6.02
C THR A 131 -1.46 3.30 6.53
N ASP A 132 -2.31 3.31 7.55
CA ASP A 132 -2.48 4.48 8.40
C ASP A 132 -1.18 4.80 9.17
N ILE A 133 -1.21 5.89 9.93
CA ILE A 133 -0.10 6.31 10.79
C ILE A 133 -0.38 5.85 12.21
N GLN A 134 0.61 5.22 12.85
CA GLN A 134 0.53 4.82 14.25
C GLN A 134 1.75 5.29 15.02
N LYS A 135 1.54 5.65 16.27
CA LYS A 135 2.59 5.99 17.22
C LYS A 135 3.09 4.73 17.92
N ALA A 136 4.39 4.53 17.95
CA ALA A 136 4.99 3.45 18.74
C ALA A 136 4.87 3.78 20.24
N THR A 137 4.42 2.83 21.02
CA THR A 137 4.08 2.98 22.43
C THR A 137 4.82 1.95 23.29
N LEU A 138 4.85 2.21 24.60
CA LEU A 138 5.39 1.25 25.57
C LEU A 138 4.48 0.00 25.66
N LEU A 139 3.17 0.21 25.65
CA LEU A 139 2.18 -0.87 25.71
C LEU A 139 1.66 -1.17 24.31
N ALA A 140 1.24 -2.42 24.08
CA ALA A 140 0.56 -2.79 22.85
C ALA A 140 -0.79 -2.08 22.74
N GLY A 141 -1.11 -1.65 21.54
CA GLY A 141 -2.39 -0.99 21.23
C GLY A 141 -3.50 -1.98 20.91
#